data_721ea4ed9c9df46c15f0afc642288b15
#
_entry.id   721ea4ed9c9df46c15f0afc642288b15
#
_cell.length_a   1.000
_cell.length_b   1.000
_cell.length_c   1.000
_cell.angle_alpha   90.00
_cell.angle_beta   90.00
_cell.angle_gamma   90.00
#
_symmetry.space_group_name_H-M   'P 1'
#
loop_
_entity.id
_entity.type
_entity.pdbx_description
1 polymer ?
#
loop_
_entity_poly.entity_id
_entity_poly.type
_entity_poly.pdbx_seq_one_letter_code
_entity_poly.pdbx_strand_id
1 'polypeptide(L)'
;MNLHIASVRMWFKGFREDPQKTVTYYFEPDRINVITGDSSTGKSSLLNIIDYLLLSDNPTIVENIINENVEFYGMKIFIDGNSYVLIRKAPQMGVGSQDVYFENSNDYPEPYKKTHKIGELNAFFNRIFDIPERMQKIGRANASITFRHFLPFNYLTEDIISSANAYFDIPFFISRSYDAFLDFALEYANGIKCFDEKRITAEIESTKKELNKYQQKHLKIQDEEQKYKEELRKIFNDALELNLIPVDNLFLKEDANEMLKYVQRSISAYDKLIRDEEDTNKLGNLRKKRDDLRNKVSTYRSLLEEIDKYGLWLH
;
A
#
# COMPACT_ATOMS: atom_id res chain seq x y z
N MET A 1 27.12 16.66 -5.20
CA MET A 1 26.53 16.84 -3.86
C MET A 1 27.53 16.36 -2.82
N ASN A 2 27.84 17.19 -1.85
CA ASN A 2 28.73 16.85 -0.74
C ASN A 2 27.93 16.97 0.56
N LEU A 3 27.71 15.85 1.26
CA LEU A 3 27.03 15.82 2.54
C LEU A 3 27.98 15.19 3.57
N HIS A 4 28.23 15.88 4.68
CA HIS A 4 28.98 15.31 5.79
C HIS A 4 28.40 15.70 7.15
N ILE A 5 28.57 14.81 8.11
CA ILE A 5 28.15 15.02 9.50
C ILE A 5 29.27 15.75 10.21
N ALA A 6 28.98 16.93 10.78
CA ALA A 6 29.95 17.73 11.51
C ALA A 6 29.95 17.44 13.02
N SER A 7 28.78 17.13 13.57
CA SER A 7 28.69 16.73 14.97
C SER A 7 27.38 15.99 15.27
N VAL A 8 27.40 15.19 16.32
CA VAL A 8 26.22 14.57 16.93
C VAL A 8 26.16 14.99 18.39
N ARG A 9 25.01 15.44 18.84
CA ARG A 9 24.78 15.92 20.20
C ARG A 9 23.64 15.15 20.87
N MET A 10 23.83 14.88 22.14
CA MET A 10 22.81 14.28 23.02
C MET A 10 22.53 15.22 24.17
N TRP A 11 21.26 15.49 24.43
CA TRP A 11 20.81 16.21 25.61
C TRP A 11 20.20 15.22 26.59
N PHE A 12 20.84 15.04 27.73
CA PHE A 12 20.32 14.18 28.80
C PHE A 12 19.22 14.89 29.58
N LYS A 13 18.35 14.14 30.22
CA LYS A 13 17.29 14.68 31.06
C LYS A 13 17.84 15.61 32.14
N GLY A 14 17.24 16.78 32.30
CA GLY A 14 17.71 17.84 33.21
C GLY A 14 18.85 18.69 32.63
N PHE A 15 19.07 18.67 31.35
CA PHE A 15 20.11 19.49 30.68
C PHE A 15 19.82 21.00 30.78
N ARG A 16 18.58 21.41 31.00
CA ARG A 16 18.20 22.83 31.14
C ARG A 16 18.65 23.42 32.48
N GLU A 17 18.73 22.57 33.49
CA GLU A 17 19.24 22.95 34.82
C GLU A 17 20.77 22.80 34.91
N ASP A 18 21.32 21.85 34.14
CA ASP A 18 22.76 21.53 34.16
C ASP A 18 23.26 21.33 32.72
N PRO A 19 23.94 22.35 32.14
CA PRO A 19 24.49 22.27 30.80
C PRO A 19 25.52 21.14 30.59
N GLN A 20 26.15 20.63 31.68
CA GLN A 20 27.10 19.51 31.62
C GLN A 20 26.39 18.20 31.21
N LYS A 21 25.06 18.13 31.34
CA LYS A 21 24.22 17.03 30.84
C LYS A 21 24.01 17.08 29.32
N THR A 22 25.01 17.53 28.59
CA THR A 22 25.02 17.56 27.13
C THR A 22 26.38 17.04 26.64
N VAL A 23 26.32 16.06 25.74
CA VAL A 23 27.52 15.46 25.13
C VAL A 23 27.50 15.73 23.63
N THR A 24 28.63 16.16 23.08
CA THR A 24 28.76 16.41 21.64
C THR A 24 29.99 15.69 21.10
N TYR A 25 29.79 14.90 20.06
CA TYR A 25 30.86 14.31 19.27
C TYR A 25 31.07 15.17 18.02
N TYR A 26 32.30 15.59 17.76
CA TYR A 26 32.66 16.37 16.59
C TYR A 26 33.38 15.50 15.58
N PHE A 27 33.13 15.75 14.31
CA PHE A 27 33.77 15.08 13.20
C PHE A 27 34.46 16.12 12.30
N GLU A 28 35.68 15.86 11.94
CA GLU A 28 36.44 16.70 10.99
C GLU A 28 36.06 16.26 9.56
N PRO A 29 35.68 17.19 8.68
CA PRO A 29 35.42 16.88 7.28
C PRO A 29 36.72 16.48 6.58
N ASP A 30 36.64 15.68 5.54
CA ASP A 30 37.73 15.25 4.68
C ASP A 30 38.87 14.52 5.41
N ARG A 31 38.57 13.96 6.58
CA ARG A 31 39.51 13.19 7.40
C ARG A 31 38.89 11.90 7.92
N ILE A 32 39.78 10.97 8.27
CA ILE A 32 39.34 9.75 8.98
C ILE A 32 39.15 10.14 10.46
N ASN A 33 37.91 9.99 10.92
CA ASN A 33 37.54 10.17 12.32
C ASN A 33 37.50 8.80 13.01
N VAL A 34 38.29 8.63 14.05
CA VAL A 34 38.40 7.37 14.79
C VAL A 34 37.80 7.54 16.17
N ILE A 35 36.78 6.70 16.48
CA ILE A 35 36.15 6.66 17.79
C ILE A 35 36.64 5.41 18.52
N THR A 36 37.37 5.63 19.61
CA THR A 36 37.93 4.56 20.45
C THR A 36 37.26 4.55 21.82
N GLY A 37 37.33 3.42 22.48
CA GLY A 37 36.82 3.23 23.83
C GLY A 37 36.70 1.74 24.16
N ASP A 38 36.51 1.43 25.44
CA ASP A 38 36.32 0.07 25.91
C ASP A 38 35.05 -0.59 25.36
N SER A 39 34.90 -1.89 25.56
CA SER A 39 33.67 -2.59 25.20
C SER A 39 32.49 -2.01 25.97
N SER A 40 31.32 -1.98 25.33
CA SER A 40 30.08 -1.47 25.92
C SER A 40 30.06 0.05 26.25
N THR A 41 30.93 0.84 25.70
CA THR A 41 30.97 2.32 25.89
C THR A 41 30.03 3.09 24.95
N GLY A 42 29.20 2.40 24.17
CA GLY A 42 28.20 3.03 23.30
C GLY A 42 28.69 3.42 21.90
N LYS A 43 29.84 2.92 21.44
CA LYS A 43 30.38 3.23 20.10
C LYS A 43 29.37 2.84 18.98
N SER A 44 28.87 1.61 19.03
CA SER A 44 27.86 1.15 18.05
C SER A 44 26.53 1.89 18.19
N SER A 45 26.20 2.35 19.40
CA SER A 45 24.97 3.14 19.64
C SER A 45 25.00 4.51 18.95
N LEU A 46 26.21 5.07 18.72
CA LEU A 46 26.34 6.33 17.97
C LEU A 46 25.87 6.16 16.51
N LEU A 47 26.14 5.00 15.88
CA LEU A 47 25.65 4.69 14.55
C LEU A 47 24.12 4.61 14.54
N ASN A 48 23.51 3.98 15.55
CA ASN A 48 22.06 3.92 15.70
C ASN A 48 21.42 5.30 15.90
N ILE A 49 22.09 6.19 16.63
CA ILE A 49 21.67 7.59 16.82
C ILE A 49 21.74 8.36 15.49
N ILE A 50 22.80 8.17 14.71
CA ILE A 50 22.93 8.79 13.38
C ILE A 50 21.83 8.28 12.46
N ASP A 51 21.55 6.97 12.42
CA ASP A 51 20.44 6.42 11.64
C ASP A 51 19.09 7.01 12.06
N TYR A 52 18.86 7.14 13.36
CA TYR A 52 17.65 7.79 13.87
C TYR A 52 17.55 9.24 13.39
N LEU A 53 18.61 10.00 13.45
CA LEU A 53 18.67 11.39 12.98
C LEU A 53 18.55 11.49 11.45
N LEU A 54 18.95 10.45 10.71
CA LEU A 54 18.70 10.29 9.28
C LEU A 54 17.29 9.74 8.99
N LEU A 55 16.34 10.10 9.83
CA LEU A 55 14.90 9.90 9.68
C LEU A 55 14.42 8.43 9.74
N SER A 56 15.09 7.58 10.54
CA SER A 56 14.55 6.26 10.87
C SER A 56 13.24 6.38 11.64
N ASP A 57 12.23 5.60 11.24
CA ASP A 57 10.96 5.49 11.96
C ASP A 57 11.03 4.43 13.08
N ASN A 58 11.89 3.42 12.90
CA ASN A 58 12.10 2.31 13.84
C ASN A 58 13.55 2.31 14.35
N PRO A 59 13.92 3.21 15.26
CA PRO A 59 15.28 3.31 15.75
C PRO A 59 15.66 2.12 16.62
N THR A 60 16.89 1.65 16.45
CA THR A 60 17.49 0.55 17.23
C THR A 60 18.34 1.06 18.40
N ILE A 61 18.03 2.25 18.94
CA ILE A 61 18.74 2.82 20.08
C ILE A 61 18.40 2.01 21.34
N VAL A 62 19.44 1.62 22.10
CA VAL A 62 19.27 0.81 23.32
C VAL A 62 18.43 1.56 24.34
N GLU A 63 17.22 1.03 24.64
CA GLU A 63 16.19 1.69 25.45
C GLU A 63 16.70 1.94 26.89
N ASN A 64 17.08 0.90 27.59
CA ASN A 64 17.29 0.92 29.05
C ASN A 64 18.61 1.61 29.48
N ILE A 65 19.52 1.91 28.59
CA ILE A 65 20.83 2.47 28.94
C ILE A 65 20.98 3.89 28.43
N ILE A 66 20.64 4.14 27.17
CA ILE A 66 20.87 5.41 26.51
C ILE A 66 19.57 6.19 26.40
N ASN A 67 18.55 5.59 25.79
CA ASN A 67 17.33 6.29 25.43
C ASN A 67 16.53 6.78 26.64
N GLU A 68 16.50 6.03 27.74
CA GLU A 68 15.82 6.44 28.99
C GLU A 68 16.43 7.70 29.63
N ASN A 69 17.70 7.97 29.39
CA ASN A 69 18.41 9.11 29.98
C ASN A 69 18.49 10.32 29.06
N VAL A 70 18.22 10.16 27.78
CA VAL A 70 18.31 11.23 26.77
C VAL A 70 16.92 11.82 26.51
N GLU A 71 16.85 13.14 26.39
CA GLU A 71 15.63 13.86 26.02
C GLU A 71 15.59 14.16 24.52
N PHE A 72 16.72 14.59 23.96
CA PHE A 72 16.85 14.91 22.54
C PHE A 72 18.17 14.39 21.96
N TYR A 73 18.11 14.04 20.69
CA TYR A 73 19.27 13.80 19.82
C TYR A 73 19.35 14.89 18.76
N GLY A 74 20.54 15.36 18.47
CA GLY A 74 20.76 16.35 17.42
C GLY A 74 21.97 16.02 16.57
N MET A 75 21.94 16.49 15.34
CA MET A 75 23.03 16.34 14.38
C MET A 75 23.21 17.65 13.62
N LYS A 76 24.46 18.05 13.46
CA LYS A 76 24.84 19.12 12.56
C LYS A 76 25.42 18.49 11.29
N ILE A 77 24.87 18.89 10.15
CA ILE A 77 25.29 18.41 8.84
C ILE A 77 25.63 19.58 7.93
N PHE A 78 26.59 19.37 7.06
CA PHE A 78 26.84 20.26 5.94
C PHE A 78 26.35 19.63 4.65
N ILE A 79 25.64 20.42 3.87
CA ILE A 79 25.13 20.04 2.54
C ILE A 79 25.55 21.13 1.55
N ASP A 80 26.44 20.77 0.64
CA ASP A 80 27.01 21.71 -0.35
C ASP A 80 27.47 23.04 0.27
N GLY A 81 28.15 22.95 1.43
CA GLY A 81 28.71 24.10 2.15
C GLY A 81 27.72 24.82 3.10
N ASN A 82 26.44 24.50 3.08
CA ASN A 82 25.45 25.06 3.99
C ASN A 82 25.34 24.20 5.25
N SER A 83 25.29 24.85 6.43
CA SER A 83 25.17 24.19 7.73
C SER A 83 23.68 24.03 8.12
N TYR A 84 23.27 22.82 8.44
CA TYR A 84 21.94 22.52 8.95
C TYR A 84 22.03 21.81 10.29
N VAL A 85 21.10 22.16 11.18
CA VAL A 85 20.93 21.48 12.47
C VAL A 85 19.60 20.74 12.45
N LEU A 86 19.66 19.44 12.76
CA LEU A 86 18.53 18.56 12.89
C LEU A 86 18.45 18.06 14.34
N ILE A 87 17.29 18.19 14.99
CA ILE A 87 17.07 17.70 16.34
C ILE A 87 15.75 16.92 16.39
N ARG A 88 15.79 15.75 17.01
CA ARG A 88 14.62 14.90 17.27
C ARG A 88 14.52 14.57 18.75
N LYS A 89 13.30 14.50 19.27
CA LYS A 89 13.05 13.97 20.61
C LYS A 89 13.44 12.49 20.65
N ALA A 90 13.96 12.03 21.78
CA ALA A 90 14.29 10.63 21.99
C ALA A 90 13.06 9.73 21.67
N PRO A 91 13.24 8.60 20.97
CA PRO A 91 12.14 7.70 20.64
C PRO A 91 11.46 7.19 21.92
N GLN A 92 10.18 6.89 21.82
CA GLN A 92 9.40 6.36 22.93
C GLN A 92 8.86 4.97 22.55
N MET A 93 9.14 3.98 23.38
CA MET A 93 8.70 2.58 23.14
C MET A 93 9.12 2.08 21.74
N GLY A 94 10.32 2.39 21.30
CA GLY A 94 10.84 1.98 19.99
C GLY A 94 10.27 2.77 18.80
N VAL A 95 9.40 3.75 19.03
CA VAL A 95 8.80 4.58 17.96
C VAL A 95 9.47 5.93 17.89
N GLY A 96 9.96 6.28 16.70
CA GLY A 96 10.62 7.55 16.44
C GLY A 96 9.66 8.74 16.46
N SER A 97 10.13 9.89 16.98
CA SER A 97 9.37 11.15 16.93
C SER A 97 9.11 11.58 15.49
N GLN A 98 7.87 11.95 15.17
CA GLN A 98 7.49 12.51 13.87
C GLN A 98 7.75 14.02 13.78
N ASP A 99 8.00 14.68 14.91
CA ASP A 99 8.33 16.09 14.98
C ASP A 99 9.84 16.29 15.01
N VAL A 100 10.33 17.20 14.19
CA VAL A 100 11.74 17.48 14.00
C VAL A 100 11.97 18.99 14.02
N TYR A 101 13.07 19.42 14.65
CA TYR A 101 13.65 20.72 14.38
C TYR A 101 14.64 20.57 13.22
N PHE A 102 14.54 21.42 12.21
CA PHE A 102 15.47 21.45 11.09
C PHE A 102 15.57 22.87 10.54
N GLU A 103 16.74 23.47 10.65
CA GLU A 103 17.00 24.81 10.13
C GLU A 103 18.44 24.96 9.68
N ASN A 104 18.67 25.94 8.79
CA ASN A 104 20.00 26.38 8.43
C ASN A 104 20.57 27.17 9.62
N SER A 105 21.50 26.56 10.35
CA SER A 105 22.09 27.13 11.55
C SER A 105 23.52 26.59 11.74
N ASN A 106 24.35 27.41 12.35
CA ASN A 106 25.69 26.99 12.78
C ASN A 106 25.72 26.45 14.20
N ASP A 107 24.72 26.78 15.01
CA ASP A 107 24.66 26.39 16.40
C ASP A 107 23.37 25.62 16.71
N TYR A 108 23.48 24.74 17.70
CA TYR A 108 22.31 24.04 18.20
C TYR A 108 21.44 25.01 19.00
N PRO A 109 20.12 25.13 18.67
CA PRO A 109 19.22 26.01 19.40
C PRO A 109 18.90 25.47 20.79
N GLU A 110 18.62 26.38 21.69
CA GLU A 110 18.07 26.10 23.02
C GLU A 110 17.06 27.22 23.40
N PRO A 111 15.85 26.89 23.86
CA PRO A 111 15.21 25.56 23.92
C PRO A 111 14.76 25.07 22.56
N TYR A 112 14.70 23.73 22.40
CA TYR A 112 14.26 23.06 21.20
C TYR A 112 12.79 23.38 20.87
N LYS A 113 12.56 23.69 19.59
CA LYS A 113 11.21 23.93 19.04
C LYS A 113 11.08 23.19 17.71
N LYS A 114 10.01 22.40 17.54
CA LYS A 114 9.76 21.73 16.26
C LYS A 114 9.54 22.77 15.14
N THR A 115 10.08 22.49 13.96
CA THR A 115 9.85 23.30 12.76
C THR A 115 9.21 22.51 11.62
N HIS A 116 9.46 21.20 11.55
CA HIS A 116 9.05 20.33 10.45
C HIS A 116 8.49 19.00 10.95
N LYS A 117 7.80 18.31 10.04
CA LYS A 117 7.45 16.91 10.15
C LYS A 117 8.45 16.04 9.38
N ILE A 118 8.60 14.77 9.78
CA ILE A 118 9.49 13.80 9.12
C ILE A 118 9.21 13.69 7.61
N GLY A 119 7.93 13.71 7.19
CA GLY A 119 7.56 13.64 5.78
C GLY A 119 8.09 14.82 4.95
N GLU A 120 8.11 16.04 5.53
CA GLU A 120 8.65 17.24 4.88
C GLU A 120 10.18 17.15 4.71
N LEU A 121 10.86 16.62 5.74
CA LEU A 121 12.28 16.37 5.67
C LEU A 121 12.63 15.24 4.68
N ASN A 122 11.87 14.17 4.63
CA ASN A 122 12.05 13.14 3.62
C ASN A 122 11.98 13.73 2.21
N ALA A 123 11.00 14.60 1.94
CA ALA A 123 10.89 15.28 0.66
C ALA A 123 12.08 16.21 0.39
N PHE A 124 12.56 16.92 1.41
CA PHE A 124 13.76 17.76 1.32
C PHE A 124 15.01 16.95 0.97
N PHE A 125 15.28 15.86 1.72
CA PHE A 125 16.43 15.00 1.43
C PHE A 125 16.31 14.31 0.07
N ASN A 126 15.13 13.80 -0.31
CA ASN A 126 14.92 13.22 -1.63
C ASN A 126 15.25 14.22 -2.76
N ARG A 127 14.91 15.49 -2.58
CA ARG A 127 15.27 16.54 -3.55
C ARG A 127 16.76 16.77 -3.60
N ILE A 128 17.43 16.81 -2.45
CA ILE A 128 18.90 16.99 -2.37
C ILE A 128 19.63 15.81 -3.02
N PHE A 129 19.14 14.58 -2.80
CA PHE A 129 19.70 13.39 -3.44
C PHE A 129 19.25 13.22 -4.90
N ASP A 130 18.56 14.23 -5.46
CA ASP A 130 18.02 14.22 -6.83
C ASP A 130 17.17 12.99 -7.14
N ILE A 131 16.41 12.51 -6.14
CA ILE A 131 15.49 11.38 -6.30
C ILE A 131 14.20 11.90 -6.94
N PRO A 132 13.91 11.56 -8.21
CA PRO A 132 12.73 12.06 -8.90
C PRO A 132 11.44 11.62 -8.22
N GLU A 133 10.41 12.47 -8.21
CA GLU A 133 9.09 12.11 -7.65
C GLU A 133 8.49 10.85 -8.29
N ARG A 134 8.76 10.62 -9.58
CA ARG A 134 8.38 9.40 -10.30
C ARG A 134 8.98 8.11 -9.72
N MET A 135 10.12 8.19 -9.02
CA MET A 135 10.75 7.07 -8.33
C MET A 135 10.10 6.78 -6.98
N GLN A 136 9.37 7.74 -6.43
CA GLN A 136 8.73 7.63 -5.12
C GLN A 136 7.49 6.72 -5.13
N LYS A 137 7.06 6.20 -6.30
CA LYS A 137 5.88 5.32 -6.43
C LYS A 137 6.22 4.15 -7.35
N ILE A 138 6.73 3.06 -6.81
CA ILE A 138 7.02 1.85 -7.56
C ILE A 138 6.15 0.70 -7.06
N GLY A 139 5.35 0.12 -7.97
CA GLY A 139 4.54 -1.06 -7.69
C GLY A 139 3.23 -0.79 -6.94
N ARG A 140 2.54 -1.89 -6.57
CA ARG A 140 1.21 -1.87 -5.92
C ARG A 140 1.23 -1.43 -4.45
N ALA A 141 2.36 -1.55 -3.78
CA ALA A 141 2.56 -0.99 -2.46
C ALA A 141 2.83 0.50 -2.64
N ASN A 142 2.28 1.35 -1.79
CA ASN A 142 2.65 2.77 -1.69
C ASN A 142 4.10 2.95 -1.23
N ALA A 143 4.97 2.03 -1.63
CA ALA A 143 6.38 2.01 -1.31
C ALA A 143 7.11 2.96 -2.26
N SER A 144 7.86 3.89 -1.71
CA SER A 144 8.61 4.89 -2.44
C SER A 144 10.09 4.73 -2.16
N ILE A 145 10.93 4.90 -3.20
CA ILE A 145 12.37 5.06 -2.98
C ILE A 145 12.59 6.40 -2.30
N THR A 146 13.36 6.39 -1.23
CA THR A 146 13.80 7.57 -0.49
C THR A 146 15.32 7.57 -0.41
N PHE A 147 15.92 8.69 0.03
CA PHE A 147 17.35 8.79 0.28
C PHE A 147 17.87 7.68 1.22
N ARG A 148 17.01 7.17 2.11
CA ARG A 148 17.37 6.08 3.02
C ARG A 148 17.78 4.78 2.33
N HIS A 149 17.30 4.52 1.11
CA HIS A 149 17.68 3.35 0.31
C HIS A 149 19.15 3.43 -0.17
N PHE A 150 19.78 4.60 -0.07
CA PHE A 150 21.21 4.78 -0.39
C PHE A 150 22.11 4.66 0.84
N LEU A 151 21.57 4.69 2.07
CA LEU A 151 22.36 4.59 3.29
C LEU A 151 23.14 3.26 3.40
N PRO A 152 22.59 2.10 3.03
CA PRO A 152 23.31 0.83 3.09
C PRO A 152 24.63 0.83 2.32
N PHE A 153 24.77 1.65 1.28
CA PHE A 153 26.01 1.76 0.50
C PHE A 153 27.10 2.61 1.19
N ASN A 154 26.72 3.34 2.24
CA ASN A 154 27.62 4.26 2.96
C ASN A 154 27.93 3.80 4.38
N TYR A 155 27.30 2.72 4.86
CA TYR A 155 27.45 2.23 6.22
C TYR A 155 27.87 0.75 6.21
N LEU A 156 28.89 0.45 7.04
CA LEU A 156 29.28 -0.92 7.36
C LEU A 156 29.02 -1.14 8.86
N THR A 157 28.03 -1.93 9.16
CA THR A 157 27.73 -2.34 10.54
C THR A 157 28.67 -3.46 10.99
N GLU A 158 28.75 -3.69 12.30
CA GLU A 158 29.55 -4.76 12.86
C GLU A 158 29.10 -6.14 12.36
N ASP A 159 27.81 -6.34 12.18
CA ASP A 159 27.22 -7.58 11.65
C ASP A 159 27.70 -7.89 10.22
N ILE A 160 27.84 -6.86 9.39
CA ILE A 160 28.34 -7.00 8.01
C ILE A 160 29.83 -7.29 7.99
N ILE A 161 30.62 -6.58 8.80
CA ILE A 161 32.07 -6.77 8.89
C ILE A 161 32.41 -8.22 9.36
N SER A 162 31.57 -8.78 10.22
CA SER A 162 31.72 -10.15 10.73
C SER A 162 31.13 -11.22 9.81
N SER A 163 30.35 -10.83 8.80
CA SER A 163 29.65 -11.76 7.91
C SER A 163 30.50 -12.14 6.69
N ALA A 164 30.60 -13.43 6.39
CA ALA A 164 31.30 -13.91 5.18
C ALA A 164 30.49 -13.71 3.88
N ASN A 165 29.18 -13.53 3.96
CA ASN A 165 28.28 -13.62 2.81
C ASN A 165 27.36 -12.40 2.63
N ALA A 166 27.51 -11.35 3.42
CA ALA A 166 26.73 -10.14 3.32
C ALA A 166 27.65 -8.92 3.07
N TYR A 167 27.24 -8.07 2.15
CA TYR A 167 27.97 -6.84 1.80
C TYR A 167 27.29 -5.58 2.32
N PHE A 168 25.97 -5.66 2.59
CA PHE A 168 25.16 -4.53 3.03
C PHE A 168 24.21 -4.97 4.13
N ASP A 169 24.07 -4.14 5.16
CA ASP A 169 23.08 -4.36 6.23
C ASP A 169 21.74 -3.75 5.85
N ILE A 170 21.07 -4.40 4.92
CA ILE A 170 19.77 -3.95 4.41
C ILE A 170 18.73 -3.91 5.52
N PRO A 171 18.59 -4.94 6.38
CA PRO A 171 17.60 -4.95 7.46
C PRO A 171 17.77 -3.83 8.48
N PHE A 172 18.97 -3.32 8.66
CA PHE A 172 19.25 -2.20 9.58
C PHE A 172 18.61 -0.90 9.09
N PHE A 173 18.71 -0.60 7.79
CA PHE A 173 18.26 0.67 7.23
C PHE A 173 16.87 0.61 6.61
N ILE A 174 16.47 -0.55 6.11
CA ILE A 174 15.30 -0.72 5.25
C ILE A 174 14.52 -1.94 5.71
N SER A 175 13.20 -1.83 5.86
CA SER A 175 12.37 -2.99 6.16
C SER A 175 12.38 -4.00 5.01
N ARG A 176 12.24 -5.31 5.31
CA ARG A 176 12.28 -6.40 4.33
C ARG A 176 11.38 -6.22 3.10
N SER A 177 10.32 -5.43 3.22
CA SER A 177 9.43 -5.12 2.09
C SER A 177 10.07 -4.25 1.01
N TYR A 178 11.25 -3.70 1.27
CA TYR A 178 11.97 -2.79 0.38
C TYR A 178 13.20 -3.39 -0.31
N ASP A 179 13.53 -4.66 -0.05
CA ASP A 179 14.69 -5.33 -0.66
C ASP A 179 14.67 -5.22 -2.19
N ALA A 180 13.48 -5.30 -2.80
CA ALA A 180 13.31 -5.16 -4.24
C ALA A 180 13.72 -3.77 -4.80
N PHE A 181 13.85 -2.75 -3.94
CA PHE A 181 14.23 -1.41 -4.37
C PHE A 181 15.73 -1.16 -4.31
N LEU A 182 16.49 -2.05 -3.70
CA LEU A 182 17.94 -1.88 -3.56
C LEU A 182 18.65 -1.95 -4.90
N ASP A 183 18.22 -2.87 -5.77
CA ASP A 183 18.73 -2.97 -7.14
C ASP A 183 18.51 -1.66 -7.90
N PHE A 184 17.33 -1.05 -7.75
CA PHE A 184 17.03 0.23 -8.37
C PHE A 184 17.86 1.38 -7.79
N ALA A 185 18.08 1.39 -6.48
CA ALA A 185 18.91 2.40 -5.83
C ALA A 185 20.36 2.30 -6.31
N LEU A 186 20.90 1.08 -6.42
CA LEU A 186 22.26 0.83 -6.90
C LEU A 186 22.43 1.24 -8.37
N GLU A 187 21.47 0.89 -9.24
CA GLU A 187 21.51 1.27 -10.65
C GLU A 187 21.43 2.79 -10.82
N TYR A 188 20.56 3.45 -10.05
CA TYR A 188 20.45 4.90 -10.05
C TYR A 188 21.75 5.59 -9.58
N ALA A 189 22.34 5.12 -8.47
CA ALA A 189 23.59 5.63 -7.94
C ALA A 189 24.75 5.52 -8.95
N ASN A 190 24.73 4.47 -9.79
CA ASN A 190 25.71 4.26 -10.84
C ASN A 190 25.38 4.98 -12.17
N GLY A 191 24.33 5.79 -12.21
CA GLY A 191 23.91 6.51 -13.42
C GLY A 191 23.38 5.62 -14.54
N ILE A 192 23.00 4.36 -14.23
CA ILE A 192 22.44 3.42 -15.21
C ILE A 192 20.99 3.84 -15.49
N LYS A 193 20.73 4.28 -16.73
CA LYS A 193 19.41 4.80 -17.15
C LYS A 193 18.31 3.74 -17.32
N CYS A 194 18.55 2.46 -16.96
CA CYS A 194 17.59 1.35 -17.04
C CYS A 194 16.33 1.53 -16.17
N PHE A 195 16.31 2.55 -15.33
CA PHE A 195 15.23 2.77 -14.39
C PHE A 195 13.86 2.93 -15.06
N ASP A 196 13.79 3.74 -16.12
CA ASP A 196 12.52 3.98 -16.82
C ASP A 196 12.00 2.71 -17.51
N GLU A 197 12.87 1.88 -18.07
CA GLU A 197 12.50 0.59 -18.67
C GLU A 197 11.96 -0.38 -17.62
N LYS A 198 12.66 -0.55 -16.51
CA LYS A 198 12.21 -1.45 -15.41
C LYS A 198 10.92 -0.96 -14.78
N ARG A 199 10.76 0.34 -14.57
CA ARG A 199 9.52 0.94 -14.06
C ARG A 199 8.36 0.68 -15.02
N ILE A 200 8.55 0.96 -16.31
CA ILE A 200 7.55 0.72 -17.35
C ILE A 200 7.21 -0.77 -17.44
N THR A 201 8.21 -1.65 -17.38
CA THR A 201 8.01 -3.11 -17.40
C THR A 201 7.19 -3.58 -16.18
N ALA A 202 7.51 -3.10 -14.98
CA ALA A 202 6.76 -3.42 -13.76
C ALA A 202 5.31 -2.89 -13.83
N GLU A 203 5.11 -1.71 -14.39
CA GLU A 203 3.79 -1.12 -14.59
C GLU A 203 2.98 -1.90 -15.64
N ILE A 204 3.62 -2.30 -16.74
CA ILE A 204 3.02 -3.19 -17.74
C ILE A 204 2.62 -4.54 -17.13
N GLU A 205 3.47 -5.16 -16.32
CA GLU A 205 3.15 -6.44 -15.66
C GLU A 205 2.00 -6.31 -14.66
N SER A 206 1.97 -5.23 -13.89
CA SER A 206 0.88 -4.97 -12.95
C SER A 206 -0.45 -4.76 -13.67
N THR A 207 -0.43 -3.97 -14.75
CA THR A 207 -1.60 -3.69 -15.59
C THR A 207 -2.09 -4.95 -16.30
N LYS A 208 -1.17 -5.81 -16.80
CA LYS A 208 -1.51 -7.11 -17.38
C LYS A 208 -2.18 -8.04 -16.37
N LYS A 209 -1.71 -8.06 -15.12
CA LYS A 209 -2.35 -8.85 -14.05
C LYS A 209 -3.77 -8.36 -13.73
N GLU A 210 -3.97 -7.05 -13.73
CA GLU A 210 -5.30 -6.47 -13.55
C GLU A 210 -6.23 -6.79 -14.73
N LEU A 211 -5.74 -6.59 -15.95
CA LEU A 211 -6.46 -6.94 -17.17
C LEU A 211 -6.90 -8.41 -17.16
N ASN A 212 -5.99 -9.33 -16.85
CA ASN A 212 -6.32 -10.77 -16.74
C ASN A 212 -7.39 -11.03 -15.68
N LYS A 213 -7.35 -10.33 -14.54
CA LYS A 213 -8.37 -10.44 -13.50
C LYS A 213 -9.73 -9.94 -13.98
N TYR A 214 -9.78 -8.84 -14.72
CA TYR A 214 -11.02 -8.33 -15.31
C TYR A 214 -11.53 -9.24 -16.43
N GLN A 215 -10.65 -9.78 -17.28
CA GLN A 215 -11.03 -10.74 -18.31
C GLN A 215 -11.63 -12.03 -17.72
N GLN A 216 -11.02 -12.59 -16.68
CA GLN A 216 -11.57 -13.76 -15.97
C GLN A 216 -12.93 -13.45 -15.33
N LYS A 217 -13.10 -12.25 -14.77
CA LYS A 217 -14.38 -11.83 -14.22
C LYS A 217 -15.43 -11.68 -15.32
N HIS A 218 -15.07 -11.13 -16.45
CA HIS A 218 -15.96 -10.99 -17.61
C HIS A 218 -16.39 -12.35 -18.16
N LEU A 219 -15.47 -13.31 -18.31
CA LEU A 219 -15.79 -14.67 -18.75
C LEU A 219 -16.77 -15.36 -17.78
N LYS A 220 -16.57 -15.21 -16.47
CA LYS A 220 -17.51 -15.76 -15.48
C LYS A 220 -18.92 -15.17 -15.62
N ILE A 221 -19.01 -13.87 -15.84
CA ILE A 221 -20.30 -13.19 -16.05
C ILE A 221 -20.98 -13.71 -17.33
N GLN A 222 -20.22 -13.89 -18.42
CA GLN A 222 -20.76 -14.46 -19.66
C GLN A 222 -21.25 -15.90 -19.48
N ASP A 223 -20.49 -16.74 -18.76
CA ASP A 223 -20.89 -18.12 -18.45
C ASP A 223 -22.16 -18.16 -17.59
N GLU A 224 -22.29 -17.28 -16.61
CA GLU A 224 -23.48 -17.13 -15.79
C GLU A 224 -24.69 -16.66 -16.64
N GLU A 225 -24.51 -15.66 -17.47
CA GLU A 225 -25.52 -15.16 -18.38
C GLU A 225 -26.05 -16.28 -19.33
N GLN A 226 -25.13 -17.09 -19.85
CA GLN A 226 -25.50 -18.20 -20.73
C GLN A 226 -26.25 -19.28 -20.00
N LYS A 227 -25.87 -19.63 -18.77
CA LYS A 227 -26.63 -20.55 -17.90
C LYS A 227 -28.03 -20.03 -17.60
N TYR A 228 -28.17 -18.74 -17.28
CA TYR A 228 -29.46 -18.12 -17.04
C TYR A 228 -30.36 -18.14 -18.27
N LYS A 229 -29.82 -17.89 -19.47
CA LYS A 229 -30.53 -18.00 -20.73
C LYS A 229 -31.06 -19.44 -20.98
N GLU A 230 -30.23 -20.44 -20.67
CA GLU A 230 -30.64 -21.87 -20.80
C GLU A 230 -31.70 -22.25 -19.78
N GLU A 231 -31.59 -21.79 -18.53
CA GLU A 231 -32.63 -22.06 -17.53
C GLU A 231 -33.95 -21.34 -17.83
N LEU A 232 -33.87 -20.11 -18.34
CA LEU A 232 -35.06 -19.40 -18.83
C LEU A 232 -35.76 -20.14 -19.97
N ARG A 233 -34.98 -20.69 -20.91
CA ARG A 233 -35.54 -21.53 -21.99
C ARG A 233 -36.22 -22.77 -21.44
N LYS A 234 -35.69 -23.42 -20.42
CA LYS A 234 -36.33 -24.55 -19.74
C LYS A 234 -37.67 -24.15 -19.12
N ILE A 235 -37.69 -23.06 -18.34
CA ILE A 235 -38.91 -22.54 -17.73
C ILE A 235 -39.97 -22.21 -18.78
N PHE A 236 -39.56 -21.62 -19.91
CA PHE A 236 -40.47 -21.30 -21.01
C PHE A 236 -41.04 -22.56 -21.64
N ASN A 237 -40.23 -23.60 -21.85
CA ASN A 237 -40.69 -24.89 -22.37
C ASN A 237 -41.60 -25.60 -21.38
N ASP A 238 -41.29 -25.60 -20.08
CA ASP A 238 -42.16 -26.16 -19.02
C ASP A 238 -43.53 -25.44 -18.99
N ALA A 239 -43.55 -24.14 -19.22
CA ALA A 239 -44.77 -23.35 -19.27
C ALA A 239 -45.62 -23.65 -20.54
N LEU A 240 -44.95 -23.95 -21.67
CA LEU A 240 -45.62 -24.43 -22.90
C LEU A 240 -46.23 -25.81 -22.71
N GLU A 241 -45.49 -26.76 -22.10
CA GLU A 241 -46.00 -28.13 -21.85
C GLU A 241 -47.22 -28.14 -20.90
N LEU A 242 -47.27 -27.17 -19.98
CA LEU A 242 -48.38 -27.01 -19.06
C LEU A 242 -49.56 -26.22 -19.64
N ASN A 243 -49.52 -25.87 -20.94
CA ASN A 243 -50.51 -25.01 -21.61
C ASN A 243 -50.75 -23.66 -20.91
N LEU A 244 -49.75 -23.16 -20.20
CA LEU A 244 -49.77 -21.84 -19.55
C LEU A 244 -49.47 -20.72 -20.57
N ILE A 245 -48.88 -21.07 -21.71
CA ILE A 245 -48.50 -20.17 -22.80
C ILE A 245 -49.05 -20.72 -24.11
N PRO A 246 -49.74 -19.94 -24.93
CA PRO A 246 -50.22 -20.39 -26.25
C PRO A 246 -49.03 -20.63 -27.20
N VAL A 247 -49.17 -21.68 -28.03
CA VAL A 247 -48.13 -22.20 -28.94
C VAL A 247 -47.71 -21.18 -30.04
N ASP A 248 -48.54 -20.17 -30.28
CA ASP A 248 -48.35 -19.21 -31.39
C ASP A 248 -47.17 -18.24 -31.24
N ASN A 249 -46.46 -18.26 -30.11
CA ASN A 249 -45.39 -17.32 -29.79
C ASN A 249 -43.97 -17.94 -29.78
N LEU A 250 -43.73 -18.90 -30.66
CA LEU A 250 -42.40 -19.54 -30.84
C LEU A 250 -41.29 -18.60 -31.26
N PHE A 251 -41.61 -17.39 -31.75
CA PHE A 251 -40.64 -16.37 -32.19
C PHE A 251 -39.94 -15.60 -31.06
N LEU A 252 -40.42 -15.70 -29.81
CA LEU A 252 -39.85 -15.00 -28.65
C LEU A 252 -38.65 -15.71 -28.02
N LYS A 253 -38.19 -16.84 -28.62
CA LYS A 253 -37.13 -17.69 -28.02
C LYS A 253 -35.73 -17.05 -28.00
N GLU A 254 -35.49 -15.92 -28.64
CA GLU A 254 -34.18 -15.30 -28.74
C GLU A 254 -33.93 -14.19 -27.72
N ASP A 255 -34.96 -13.49 -27.25
CA ASP A 255 -34.86 -12.43 -26.26
C ASP A 255 -35.31 -12.87 -24.87
N ALA A 256 -34.33 -12.98 -23.94
CA ALA A 256 -34.58 -13.41 -22.57
C ALA A 256 -35.52 -12.47 -21.80
N ASN A 257 -35.50 -11.17 -22.07
CA ASN A 257 -36.35 -10.17 -21.42
C ASN A 257 -37.80 -10.29 -21.90
N GLU A 258 -38.00 -10.56 -23.19
CA GLU A 258 -39.32 -10.76 -23.75
C GLU A 258 -39.94 -12.10 -23.28
N MET A 259 -39.14 -13.17 -23.23
CA MET A 259 -39.55 -14.43 -22.62
C MET A 259 -40.04 -14.23 -21.19
N LEU A 260 -39.32 -13.52 -20.37
CA LEU A 260 -39.60 -13.26 -18.96
C LEU A 260 -40.91 -12.47 -18.80
N LYS A 261 -41.07 -11.40 -19.58
CA LYS A 261 -42.31 -10.58 -19.60
C LYS A 261 -43.52 -11.42 -20.04
N TYR A 262 -43.32 -12.30 -21.01
CA TYR A 262 -44.38 -13.13 -21.54
C TYR A 262 -44.83 -14.17 -20.50
N VAL A 263 -43.91 -14.89 -19.89
CA VAL A 263 -44.20 -15.84 -18.80
C VAL A 263 -44.90 -15.16 -17.63
N GLN A 264 -44.46 -13.95 -17.22
CA GLN A 264 -45.13 -13.17 -16.18
C GLN A 264 -46.57 -12.82 -16.53
N ARG A 265 -46.83 -12.38 -17.77
CA ARG A 265 -48.21 -12.07 -18.25
C ARG A 265 -49.10 -13.30 -18.25
N SER A 266 -48.57 -14.45 -18.70
CA SER A 266 -49.29 -15.71 -18.74
C SER A 266 -49.62 -16.23 -17.34
N ILE A 267 -48.67 -16.16 -16.38
CA ILE A 267 -48.94 -16.50 -14.98
C ILE A 267 -50.05 -15.60 -14.40
N SER A 268 -49.98 -14.29 -14.68
CA SER A 268 -50.98 -13.33 -14.18
C SER A 268 -52.37 -13.54 -14.81
N ALA A 269 -52.46 -13.97 -16.07
CA ALA A 269 -53.71 -14.32 -16.73
C ALA A 269 -54.31 -15.62 -16.16
N TYR A 270 -53.44 -16.60 -15.89
CA TYR A 270 -53.84 -17.88 -15.29
C TYR A 270 -54.33 -17.71 -13.85
N ASP A 271 -53.74 -16.80 -13.07
CA ASP A 271 -54.22 -16.44 -11.73
C ASP A 271 -55.66 -15.89 -11.72
N LYS A 272 -56.05 -15.21 -12.79
CA LYS A 272 -57.44 -14.74 -12.94
C LYS A 272 -58.42 -15.89 -13.24
N LEU A 273 -57.97 -16.83 -14.11
CA LEU A 273 -58.79 -18.00 -14.47
C LEU A 273 -58.99 -19.00 -13.31
N ILE A 274 -57.92 -19.20 -12.48
CA ILE A 274 -58.00 -20.11 -11.31
C ILE A 274 -58.93 -19.59 -10.22
N ARG A 275 -59.22 -18.31 -10.17
CA ARG A 275 -60.19 -17.76 -9.20
C ARG A 275 -61.64 -18.12 -9.50
N ASP A 276 -61.94 -18.57 -10.72
CA ASP A 276 -63.29 -18.84 -11.21
C ASP A 276 -63.65 -20.34 -11.27
N GLU A 277 -62.72 -21.30 -11.00
CA GLU A 277 -62.98 -22.73 -11.04
C GLU A 277 -62.66 -23.45 -9.72
N GLU A 278 -63.71 -24.05 -9.10
CA GLU A 278 -63.65 -24.91 -7.91
C GLU A 278 -63.22 -26.35 -8.25
N ASP A 279 -61.90 -26.64 -8.42
CA ASP A 279 -61.46 -28.03 -8.48
C ASP A 279 -60.20 -28.21 -7.63
N THR A 280 -60.39 -28.68 -6.38
CA THR A 280 -59.45 -28.45 -5.26
C THR A 280 -58.16 -29.25 -5.29
N ASN A 281 -58.05 -30.37 -6.01
CA ASN A 281 -56.81 -31.20 -5.97
C ASN A 281 -55.81 -30.90 -7.10
N LYS A 282 -56.28 -30.59 -8.29
CA LYS A 282 -55.48 -30.16 -9.43
C LYS A 282 -54.96 -28.75 -9.21
N LEU A 283 -55.78 -27.91 -8.57
CA LEU A 283 -55.49 -26.53 -8.19
C LEU A 283 -54.28 -26.42 -7.21
N GLY A 284 -54.20 -27.33 -6.24
CA GLY A 284 -53.08 -27.32 -5.26
C GLY A 284 -51.70 -27.54 -5.90
N ASN A 285 -51.62 -28.46 -6.87
CA ASN A 285 -50.39 -28.74 -7.60
C ASN A 285 -50.02 -27.63 -8.59
N LEU A 286 -51.02 -27.03 -9.24
CA LEU A 286 -50.81 -25.90 -10.14
C LEU A 286 -50.39 -24.63 -9.37
N ARG A 287 -50.99 -24.36 -8.21
CA ARG A 287 -50.55 -23.24 -7.32
C ARG A 287 -49.12 -23.41 -6.89
N LYS A 288 -48.71 -24.60 -6.49
CA LYS A 288 -47.32 -24.87 -6.07
C LYS A 288 -46.31 -24.66 -7.21
N LYS A 289 -46.64 -25.16 -8.42
CA LYS A 289 -45.81 -24.92 -9.62
C LYS A 289 -45.78 -23.45 -10.05
N ARG A 290 -46.89 -22.73 -9.96
CA ARG A 290 -46.99 -21.31 -10.23
C ARG A 290 -46.09 -20.50 -9.28
N ASP A 291 -46.12 -20.80 -7.96
CA ASP A 291 -45.36 -20.08 -6.96
C ASP A 291 -43.83 -20.34 -7.13
N ASP A 292 -43.48 -21.56 -7.53
CA ASP A 292 -42.08 -21.90 -7.86
C ASP A 292 -41.59 -21.14 -9.10
N LEU A 293 -42.40 -21.08 -10.16
CA LEU A 293 -42.10 -20.28 -11.36
C LEU A 293 -42.03 -18.78 -11.05
N ARG A 294 -42.88 -18.25 -10.18
CA ARG A 294 -42.89 -16.84 -9.76
C ARG A 294 -41.64 -16.48 -9.02
N ASN A 295 -41.17 -17.36 -8.12
CA ASN A 295 -39.91 -17.16 -7.40
C ASN A 295 -38.70 -17.20 -8.34
N LYS A 296 -38.66 -18.15 -9.27
CA LYS A 296 -37.62 -18.23 -10.29
C LYS A 296 -37.57 -16.97 -11.16
N VAL A 297 -38.73 -16.53 -11.68
CA VAL A 297 -38.84 -15.30 -12.47
C VAL A 297 -38.37 -14.06 -11.71
N SER A 298 -38.70 -13.95 -10.42
CA SER A 298 -38.25 -12.85 -9.58
C SER A 298 -36.71 -12.85 -9.41
N THR A 299 -36.14 -14.03 -9.18
CA THR A 299 -34.69 -14.20 -9.04
C THR A 299 -33.95 -13.82 -10.33
N TYR A 300 -34.44 -14.30 -11.49
CA TYR A 300 -33.84 -14.00 -12.79
C TYR A 300 -33.98 -12.53 -13.18
N ARG A 301 -35.04 -11.85 -12.77
CA ARG A 301 -35.20 -10.41 -12.99
C ARG A 301 -34.17 -9.61 -12.24
N SER A 302 -33.95 -9.95 -10.96
CA SER A 302 -32.90 -9.30 -10.16
C SER A 302 -31.50 -9.50 -10.76
N LEU A 303 -31.25 -10.70 -11.29
CA LEU A 303 -29.96 -11.03 -11.92
C LEU A 303 -29.77 -10.31 -13.26
N LEU A 304 -30.81 -10.18 -14.08
CA LEU A 304 -30.75 -9.40 -15.32
C LEU A 304 -30.54 -7.90 -15.04
N GLU A 305 -31.19 -7.35 -14.04
CA GLU A 305 -30.99 -5.96 -13.61
C GLU A 305 -29.56 -5.72 -13.10
N GLU A 306 -28.93 -6.71 -12.45
CA GLU A 306 -27.50 -6.66 -12.09
C GLU A 306 -26.58 -6.74 -13.31
N ILE A 307 -26.86 -7.63 -14.26
CA ILE A 307 -26.09 -7.77 -15.50
C ILE A 307 -26.15 -6.49 -16.34
N ASP A 308 -27.32 -5.90 -16.51
CA ASP A 308 -27.49 -4.62 -17.20
C ASP A 308 -26.72 -3.48 -16.50
N LYS A 309 -26.69 -3.48 -15.19
CA LYS A 309 -25.93 -2.51 -14.38
C LYS A 309 -24.41 -2.63 -14.56
N TYR A 310 -23.90 -3.84 -14.75
CA TYR A 310 -22.48 -4.08 -15.05
C TYR A 310 -22.14 -3.85 -16.52
N GLY A 311 -23.08 -4.05 -17.45
CA GLY A 311 -22.90 -3.78 -18.89
C GLY A 311 -22.73 -2.29 -19.21
N LEU A 312 -23.35 -1.40 -18.44
CA LEU A 312 -23.22 0.07 -18.58
C LEU A 312 -21.85 0.62 -18.17
N TRP A 313 -20.99 -0.19 -17.52
CA TRP A 313 -19.63 0.22 -17.11
C TRP A 313 -18.55 -0.22 -18.10
N LEU A 314 -18.91 -0.87 -19.22
CA LEU A 314 -17.99 -1.41 -20.22
C LEU A 314 -18.03 -0.63 -21.56
N HIS A 315 -18.79 0.45 -21.64
CA HIS A 315 -18.80 1.44 -22.72
C HIS A 315 -18.35 2.80 -22.18
#